data_3fadebdc29014a8bfb8c76584a318258
#
_entry.id   3fadebdc29014a8bfb8c76584a318258
#
_cell.length_a   1.000
_cell.length_b   1.000
_cell.length_c   1.000
_cell.angle_alpha   90.00
_cell.angle_beta   90.00
_cell.angle_gamma   90.00
#
_symmetry.space_group_name_H-M   'P 1'
#
loop_
_entity.id
_entity.type
_entity.pdbx_description
1 polymer ?
#
loop_
_entity_poly.entity_id
_entity_poly.type
_entity_poly.pdbx_seq_one_letter_code
_entity_poly.pdbx_strand_id
1 'polypeptide(L)'
;FFYALMYAAGGPDFFNKATHYEEGIWDTAEAQTCFDIVNKLASYTNPITPAQANDQDFTQNQQLVLDNKALFMPNGTWIVGEMAEAPRADGFEWGMTALPAVKAGGDQYSYTWFEQAWIPAGAEHIDAAKQFVAYLYSDEACKLFAESGAIQPVLGIADDLDGDNKMFYSIY
;
A
#
# COMPACT_ATOMS: atom_id res chain seq x y z
N PHE A 1 -0.12 1.87 5.98
CA PHE A 1 -0.89 1.44 7.15
C PHE A 1 -1.36 2.63 8.00
N PHE A 2 -0.44 3.46 8.57
CA PHE A 2 -0.80 4.49 9.53
C PHE A 2 -1.73 5.56 8.95
N TYR A 3 -1.59 5.93 7.68
CA TYR A 3 -2.50 6.87 7.00
C TYR A 3 -3.93 6.34 6.91
N ALA A 4 -4.11 5.06 6.56
CA ALA A 4 -5.44 4.46 6.56
C ALA A 4 -6.02 4.39 7.97
N LEU A 5 -5.19 4.14 8.99
CA LEU A 5 -5.60 4.14 10.39
C LEU A 5 -6.06 5.53 10.86
N MET A 6 -5.38 6.61 10.45
CA MET A 6 -5.81 7.97 10.74
C MET A 6 -7.19 8.28 10.17
N TYR A 7 -7.45 7.86 8.93
CA TYR A 7 -8.77 7.97 8.34
C TYR A 7 -9.83 7.17 9.11
N ALA A 8 -9.52 5.93 9.47
CA ALA A 8 -10.43 5.08 10.22
C ALA A 8 -10.74 5.62 11.63
N ALA A 9 -9.79 6.31 12.27
CA ALA A 9 -9.94 6.88 13.60
C ALA A 9 -10.69 8.20 13.62
N GLY A 10 -10.39 9.12 12.70
CA GLY A 10 -10.90 10.50 12.75
C GLY A 10 -11.40 11.06 11.41
N GLY A 11 -11.44 10.25 10.37
CA GLY A 11 -11.91 10.67 9.05
C GLY A 11 -10.98 11.66 8.34
N PRO A 12 -11.46 12.25 7.22
CA PRO A 12 -10.66 13.13 6.37
C PRO A 12 -10.21 14.41 7.08
N ASP A 13 -11.02 14.96 7.99
CA ASP A 13 -10.66 16.19 8.71
C ASP A 13 -9.45 15.98 9.62
N PHE A 14 -9.47 14.93 10.45
CA PHE A 14 -8.33 14.56 11.28
C PHE A 14 -7.09 14.26 10.43
N PHE A 15 -7.24 13.47 9.36
CA PHE A 15 -6.14 13.15 8.47
C PHE A 15 -5.48 14.41 7.88
N ASN A 16 -6.29 15.33 7.34
CA ASN A 16 -5.78 16.57 6.76
C ASN A 16 -5.03 17.43 7.79
N LYS A 17 -5.60 17.60 8.99
CA LYS A 17 -4.94 18.35 10.07
C LYS A 17 -3.64 17.69 10.52
N ALA A 18 -3.64 16.37 10.66
CA ALA A 18 -2.45 15.63 11.09
C ALA A 18 -1.32 15.68 10.06
N THR A 19 -1.63 15.56 8.76
CA THR A 19 -0.64 15.63 7.68
C THR A 19 -0.12 17.05 7.43
N HIS A 20 -0.86 18.06 7.88
CA HIS A 20 -0.41 19.47 7.86
C HIS A 20 0.20 19.93 9.19
N TYR A 21 0.36 19.01 10.16
CA TYR A 21 0.97 19.28 11.46
C TYR A 21 0.29 20.43 12.22
N GLU A 22 -1.06 20.48 12.17
CA GLU A 22 -1.83 21.48 12.90
C GLU A 22 -1.52 21.38 14.41
N GLU A 23 -1.39 22.54 15.06
CA GLU A 23 -1.03 22.61 16.47
C GLU A 23 -2.05 21.85 17.34
N GLY A 24 -1.57 21.01 18.25
CA GLY A 24 -2.40 20.21 19.16
C GLY A 24 -3.07 18.98 18.53
N ILE A 25 -2.92 18.74 17.23
CA ILE A 25 -3.59 17.62 16.53
C ILE A 25 -3.22 16.25 17.12
N TRP A 26 -1.98 16.11 17.60
CA TRP A 26 -1.47 14.89 18.18
C TRP A 26 -1.89 14.65 19.64
N ASP A 27 -2.52 15.64 20.28
CA ASP A 27 -3.08 15.55 21.64
C ASP A 27 -4.57 15.17 21.63
N THR A 28 -5.12 14.85 20.47
CA THR A 28 -6.54 14.47 20.28
C THR A 28 -6.80 13.00 20.62
N ALA A 29 -8.07 12.67 20.87
CA ALA A 29 -8.50 11.30 21.12
C ALA A 29 -8.32 10.38 19.90
N GLU A 30 -8.44 10.92 18.69
CA GLU A 30 -8.20 10.23 17.43
C GLU A 30 -6.73 9.83 17.29
N ALA A 31 -5.81 10.75 17.61
CA ALA A 31 -4.37 10.47 17.62
C ALA A 31 -4.03 9.40 18.67
N GLN A 32 -4.55 9.53 19.90
CA GLN A 32 -4.36 8.55 20.94
C GLN A 32 -4.87 7.16 20.50
N THR A 33 -6.04 7.10 19.86
CA THR A 33 -6.60 5.85 19.30
C THR A 33 -5.64 5.20 18.31
N CYS A 34 -5.02 5.98 17.40
CA CYS A 34 -4.04 5.47 16.45
C CYS A 34 -2.82 4.85 17.15
N PHE A 35 -2.26 5.56 18.13
CA PHE A 35 -1.10 5.07 18.87
C PHE A 35 -1.41 3.85 19.74
N ASP A 36 -2.57 3.80 20.37
CA ASP A 36 -3.02 2.66 21.18
C ASP A 36 -3.15 1.40 20.30
N ILE A 37 -3.71 1.53 19.09
CA ILE A 37 -3.82 0.43 18.14
C ILE A 37 -2.44 -0.06 17.70
N VAL A 38 -1.53 0.86 17.33
CA VAL A 38 -0.16 0.49 16.94
C VAL A 38 0.59 -0.18 18.08
N ASN A 39 0.47 0.34 19.29
CA ASN A 39 1.08 -0.26 20.47
C ASN A 39 0.52 -1.67 20.76
N LYS A 40 -0.79 -1.86 20.61
CA LYS A 40 -1.40 -3.17 20.73
C LYS A 40 -0.92 -4.14 19.65
N LEU A 41 -0.83 -3.69 18.39
CA LEU A 41 -0.34 -4.50 17.28
C LEU A 41 1.12 -4.96 17.50
N ALA A 42 1.94 -4.15 18.16
CA ALA A 42 3.31 -4.52 18.48
C ALA A 42 3.39 -5.83 19.28
N SER A 43 2.38 -6.14 20.11
CA SER A 43 2.33 -7.40 20.88
C SER A 43 2.03 -8.65 20.04
N TYR A 44 1.54 -8.45 18.81
CA TYR A 44 1.24 -9.51 17.83
C TYR A 44 2.31 -9.62 16.73
N THR A 45 3.27 -8.71 16.72
CA THR A 45 4.35 -8.70 15.73
C THR A 45 5.26 -9.91 15.93
N ASN A 46 5.60 -10.60 14.85
CA ASN A 46 6.56 -11.69 14.92
C ASN A 46 7.88 -11.20 15.53
N PRO A 47 8.44 -11.88 16.54
CA PRO A 47 9.63 -11.41 17.27
C PRO A 47 10.85 -11.13 16.38
N ILE A 48 10.96 -11.77 15.21
CA ILE A 48 12.09 -11.56 14.29
C ILE A 48 11.92 -10.27 13.47
N THR A 49 10.70 -9.77 13.29
CA THR A 49 10.41 -8.60 12.45
C THR A 49 11.21 -7.36 12.84
N PRO A 50 11.31 -6.95 14.11
CA PRO A 50 12.12 -5.80 14.49
C PRO A 50 13.62 -5.98 14.20
N ALA A 51 14.14 -7.20 14.32
CA ALA A 51 15.55 -7.50 14.04
C ALA A 51 15.86 -7.37 12.54
N GLN A 52 14.89 -7.65 11.68
CA GLN A 52 15.00 -7.57 10.21
C GLN A 52 14.57 -6.21 9.63
N ALA A 53 14.05 -5.28 10.45
CA ALA A 53 13.47 -4.02 9.97
C ALA A 53 14.48 -3.11 9.27
N ASN A 54 15.77 -3.23 9.59
CA ASN A 54 16.85 -2.44 8.97
C ASN A 54 17.78 -3.30 8.10
N ASP A 55 17.37 -4.51 7.76
CA ASP A 55 18.16 -5.38 6.89
C ASP A 55 18.13 -4.82 5.44
N GLN A 56 19.21 -5.05 4.71
CA GLN A 56 19.26 -4.68 3.28
C GLN A 56 18.27 -5.52 2.46
N ASP A 57 17.98 -6.73 2.92
CA ASP A 57 16.93 -7.58 2.37
C ASP A 57 15.62 -7.39 3.12
N PHE A 58 14.90 -6.32 2.80
CA PHE A 58 13.60 -6.00 3.39
C PHE A 58 12.53 -7.07 3.09
N THR A 59 12.74 -7.91 2.09
CA THR A 59 11.79 -8.98 1.73
C THR A 59 11.75 -10.14 2.73
N GLN A 60 12.73 -10.24 3.64
CA GLN A 60 12.75 -11.27 4.68
C GLN A 60 11.50 -11.24 5.59
N ASN A 61 11.00 -10.05 5.92
CA ASN A 61 9.76 -9.93 6.70
C ASN A 61 8.53 -10.35 5.88
N GLN A 62 8.52 -10.10 4.59
CA GLN A 62 7.46 -10.53 3.67
C GLN A 62 7.45 -12.05 3.53
N GLN A 63 8.63 -12.66 3.50
CA GLN A 63 8.79 -14.12 3.42
C GLN A 63 8.10 -14.86 4.58
N LEU A 64 7.97 -14.24 5.76
CA LEU A 64 7.26 -14.85 6.88
C LEU A 64 5.81 -15.19 6.57
N VAL A 65 5.15 -14.41 5.72
CA VAL A 65 3.77 -14.69 5.28
C VAL A 65 3.75 -15.85 4.29
N LEU A 66 4.66 -15.86 3.31
CA LEU A 66 4.77 -16.94 2.33
C LEU A 66 5.12 -18.29 2.97
N ASP A 67 5.84 -18.25 4.09
CA ASP A 67 6.21 -19.44 4.89
C ASP A 67 5.12 -19.89 5.88
N ASN A 68 3.95 -19.24 5.90
CA ASN A 68 2.91 -19.44 6.92
C ASN A 68 3.38 -19.21 8.37
N LYS A 69 4.39 -18.36 8.58
CA LYS A 69 4.91 -17.96 9.91
C LYS A 69 4.29 -16.66 10.41
N ALA A 70 3.63 -15.90 9.54
CA ALA A 70 2.82 -14.74 9.87
C ALA A 70 1.50 -14.81 9.07
N LEU A 71 0.39 -14.44 9.70
CA LEU A 71 -0.95 -14.50 9.08
C LEU A 71 -1.27 -13.23 8.28
N PHE A 72 -0.80 -12.08 8.75
CA PHE A 72 -1.05 -10.78 8.13
C PHE A 72 0.25 -9.98 8.00
N MET A 73 0.26 -9.13 6.98
CA MET A 73 1.33 -8.19 6.70
C MET A 73 0.71 -6.90 6.18
N PRO A 74 0.90 -5.75 6.87
CA PRO A 74 0.58 -4.46 6.28
C PRO A 74 1.49 -4.20 5.07
N ASN A 75 0.91 -4.21 3.87
CA ASN A 75 1.65 -4.04 2.62
C ASN A 75 0.73 -3.41 1.56
N GLY A 76 1.15 -3.43 0.31
CA GLY A 76 0.39 -2.94 -0.84
C GLY A 76 0.25 -3.98 -1.93
N THR A 77 -0.48 -3.62 -2.97
CA THR A 77 -0.79 -4.51 -4.11
C THR A 77 0.43 -4.98 -4.90
N TRP A 78 1.55 -4.27 -4.80
CA TRP A 78 2.83 -4.64 -5.43
C TRP A 78 3.47 -5.93 -4.89
N ILE A 79 3.05 -6.42 -3.71
CA ILE A 79 3.66 -7.57 -3.04
C ILE A 79 3.63 -8.84 -3.88
N VAL A 80 2.60 -9.03 -4.69
CA VAL A 80 2.46 -10.20 -5.57
C VAL A 80 3.62 -10.26 -6.57
N GLY A 81 3.90 -9.14 -7.24
CA GLY A 81 5.02 -9.02 -8.19
C GLY A 81 6.39 -9.06 -7.50
N GLU A 82 6.52 -8.35 -6.38
CA GLU A 82 7.78 -8.28 -5.61
C GLU A 82 8.22 -9.65 -5.09
N MET A 83 7.28 -10.51 -4.72
CA MET A 83 7.53 -11.85 -4.20
C MET A 83 7.20 -12.98 -5.20
N ALA A 84 7.11 -12.66 -6.49
CA ALA A 84 6.70 -13.64 -7.52
C ALA A 84 7.62 -14.87 -7.56
N GLU A 85 8.92 -14.66 -7.47
CA GLU A 85 9.95 -15.72 -7.54
C GLU A 85 10.33 -16.27 -6.15
N ALA A 86 9.74 -15.76 -5.06
CA ALA A 86 10.05 -16.22 -3.73
C ALA A 86 9.44 -17.60 -3.46
N PRO A 87 10.14 -18.49 -2.73
CA PRO A 87 9.60 -19.78 -2.34
C PRO A 87 8.37 -19.58 -1.44
N ARG A 88 7.40 -20.51 -1.56
CA ARG A 88 6.14 -20.46 -0.82
C ARG A 88 5.91 -21.79 -0.11
N ALA A 89 5.30 -21.75 1.06
CA ALA A 89 4.84 -22.94 1.75
C ALA A 89 3.78 -23.68 0.92
N ASP A 90 3.69 -24.99 1.09
CA ASP A 90 2.67 -25.81 0.42
C ASP A 90 1.26 -25.30 0.77
N GLY A 91 0.43 -25.09 -0.26
CA GLY A 91 -0.93 -24.60 -0.11
C GLY A 91 -1.05 -23.11 0.23
N PHE A 92 0.03 -22.32 0.10
CA PHE A 92 -0.03 -20.88 0.27
C PHE A 92 -0.89 -20.25 -0.83
N GLU A 93 -1.82 -19.40 -0.43
CA GLU A 93 -2.64 -18.56 -1.30
C GLU A 93 -2.63 -17.13 -0.78
N TRP A 94 -2.55 -16.16 -1.70
CA TRP A 94 -2.68 -14.76 -1.36
C TRP A 94 -4.12 -14.40 -0.99
N GLY A 95 -4.28 -13.52 -0.02
CA GLY A 95 -5.52 -12.85 0.28
C GLY A 95 -5.24 -11.39 0.63
N MET A 96 -6.20 -10.51 0.38
CA MET A 96 -6.10 -9.10 0.71
C MET A 96 -7.37 -8.62 1.38
N THR A 97 -7.23 -7.70 2.32
CA THR A 97 -8.35 -7.01 2.96
C THR A 97 -7.98 -5.56 3.25
N ALA A 98 -8.96 -4.68 3.17
CA ALA A 98 -8.79 -3.31 3.66
C ALA A 98 -8.52 -3.31 5.18
N LEU A 99 -7.97 -2.20 5.68
CA LEU A 99 -7.78 -2.02 7.11
C LEU A 99 -9.14 -2.20 7.84
N PRO A 100 -9.21 -3.03 8.89
CA PRO A 100 -10.44 -3.16 9.68
C PRO A 100 -10.88 -1.82 10.25
N ALA A 101 -12.19 -1.62 10.36
CA ALA A 101 -12.75 -0.45 11.03
C ALA A 101 -12.28 -0.37 12.48
N VAL A 102 -11.97 0.83 12.95
CA VAL A 102 -11.49 1.10 14.32
C VAL A 102 -12.57 0.79 15.37
N LYS A 103 -13.83 0.90 14.96
CA LYS A 103 -14.99 0.58 15.82
C LYS A 103 -16.03 -0.22 15.04
N ALA A 104 -16.85 -0.98 15.76
CA ALA A 104 -17.93 -1.75 15.15
C ALA A 104 -18.89 -0.83 14.37
N GLY A 105 -19.19 -1.20 13.11
CA GLY A 105 -20.03 -0.42 12.21
C GLY A 105 -19.38 0.84 11.64
N GLY A 106 -18.08 1.03 11.86
CA GLY A 106 -17.31 2.10 11.23
C GLY A 106 -16.89 1.74 9.79
N ASP A 107 -16.43 2.74 9.05
CA ASP A 107 -15.95 2.56 7.69
C ASP A 107 -14.58 1.89 7.67
N GLN A 108 -14.33 1.15 6.60
CA GLN A 108 -13.03 0.60 6.28
C GLN A 108 -12.35 1.49 5.23
N TYR A 109 -11.06 1.69 5.38
CA TYR A 109 -10.29 2.54 4.49
C TYR A 109 -9.05 1.81 3.99
N SER A 110 -8.70 2.06 2.74
CA SER A 110 -7.41 1.73 2.16
C SER A 110 -6.70 3.01 1.77
N TYR A 111 -5.39 3.01 1.92
CA TYR A 111 -4.55 4.12 1.48
C TYR A 111 -4.04 3.82 0.07
N THR A 112 -4.32 4.70 -0.86
CA THR A 112 -3.77 4.63 -2.21
C THR A 112 -2.51 5.46 -2.29
N TRP A 113 -1.42 4.82 -2.69
CA TRP A 113 -0.15 5.48 -2.98
C TRP A 113 -0.06 5.77 -4.47
N PHE A 114 0.33 6.97 -4.81
CA PHE A 114 0.56 7.39 -6.20
C PHE A 114 2.04 7.66 -6.43
N GLU A 115 2.60 7.02 -7.44
CA GLU A 115 3.86 7.42 -8.02
C GLU A 115 3.62 8.63 -8.93
N GLN A 116 4.52 9.61 -8.87
CA GLN A 116 4.36 10.88 -9.58
C GLN A 116 5.50 11.09 -10.56
N ALA A 117 5.17 11.47 -11.79
CA ALA A 117 6.15 11.89 -12.77
C ALA A 117 6.28 13.43 -12.77
N TRP A 118 7.49 13.93 -12.61
CA TRP A 118 7.81 15.35 -12.57
C TRP A 118 8.67 15.76 -13.75
N ILE A 119 8.34 16.88 -14.40
CA ILE A 119 9.18 17.51 -15.42
C ILE A 119 9.79 18.76 -14.77
N PRO A 120 11.11 18.79 -14.49
CA PRO A 120 11.75 19.95 -13.90
C PRO A 120 11.62 21.19 -14.81
N ALA A 121 11.49 22.37 -14.23
CA ALA A 121 11.38 23.62 -14.99
C ALA A 121 12.62 23.90 -15.86
N GLY A 122 13.78 23.41 -15.47
CA GLY A 122 15.04 23.52 -16.22
C GLY A 122 15.30 22.39 -17.21
N ALA A 123 14.32 21.54 -17.53
CA ALA A 123 14.49 20.46 -18.51
C ALA A 123 14.69 21.04 -19.92
N GLU A 124 15.66 20.51 -20.66
CA GLU A 124 16.00 21.00 -22.02
C GLU A 124 14.97 20.53 -23.07
N HIS A 125 14.30 19.39 -22.85
CA HIS A 125 13.38 18.76 -23.79
C HIS A 125 11.99 18.58 -23.19
N ILE A 126 11.38 19.68 -22.74
CA ILE A 126 10.09 19.69 -22.02
C ILE A 126 8.96 19.01 -22.84
N ASP A 127 8.88 19.30 -24.15
CA ASP A 127 7.81 18.73 -24.98
C ASP A 127 7.96 17.23 -25.20
N ALA A 128 9.18 16.74 -25.36
CA ALA A 128 9.45 15.30 -25.42
C ALA A 128 9.15 14.62 -24.08
N ALA A 129 9.49 15.25 -22.96
CA ALA A 129 9.15 14.75 -21.63
C ALA A 129 7.63 14.66 -21.40
N LYS A 130 6.88 15.66 -21.84
CA LYS A 130 5.40 15.63 -21.81
C LYS A 130 4.82 14.50 -22.65
N GLN A 131 5.38 14.27 -23.85
CA GLN A 131 4.97 13.17 -24.72
C GLN A 131 5.25 11.81 -24.06
N PHE A 132 6.40 11.67 -23.42
CA PHE A 132 6.73 10.45 -22.68
C PHE A 132 5.78 10.20 -21.51
N VAL A 133 5.50 11.23 -20.69
CA VAL A 133 4.52 11.10 -19.58
C VAL A 133 3.14 10.73 -20.13
N ALA A 134 2.70 11.35 -21.23
CA ALA A 134 1.43 11.00 -21.86
C ALA A 134 1.41 9.56 -22.40
N TYR A 135 2.54 9.08 -22.95
CA TYR A 135 2.68 7.69 -23.41
C TYR A 135 2.50 6.67 -22.28
N LEU A 136 2.95 6.98 -21.05
CA LEU A 136 2.77 6.10 -19.89
C LEU A 136 1.29 5.76 -19.59
N TYR A 137 0.34 6.56 -20.11
CA TYR A 137 -1.10 6.36 -19.98
C TYR A 137 -1.75 5.84 -21.28
N SER A 138 -0.96 5.43 -22.27
CA SER A 138 -1.48 4.75 -23.46
C SER A 138 -1.90 3.31 -23.14
N ASP A 139 -2.82 2.76 -23.92
CA ASP A 139 -3.27 1.36 -23.77
C ASP A 139 -2.09 0.37 -23.82
N GLU A 140 -1.11 0.62 -24.71
CA GLU A 140 0.10 -0.19 -24.82
C GLU A 140 0.93 -0.18 -23.52
N ALA A 141 1.21 1.01 -22.96
CA ALA A 141 1.97 1.14 -21.74
C ALA A 141 1.22 0.57 -20.53
N CYS A 142 -0.09 0.86 -20.42
CA CYS A 142 -0.93 0.32 -19.34
C CYS A 142 -0.92 -1.22 -19.33
N LYS A 143 -0.98 -1.84 -20.50
CA LYS A 143 -0.90 -3.30 -20.62
C LYS A 143 0.46 -3.85 -20.18
N LEU A 144 1.55 -3.22 -20.58
CA LEU A 144 2.89 -3.62 -20.14
C LEU A 144 3.07 -3.49 -18.62
N PHE A 145 2.51 -2.44 -18.02
CA PHE A 145 2.51 -2.30 -16.56
C PHE A 145 1.68 -3.40 -15.89
N ALA A 146 0.47 -3.68 -16.40
CA ALA A 146 -0.38 -4.73 -15.86
C ALA A 146 0.29 -6.13 -15.93
N GLU A 147 0.96 -6.45 -17.03
CA GLU A 147 1.74 -7.68 -17.19
C GLU A 147 2.88 -7.81 -16.17
N SER A 148 3.43 -6.69 -15.69
CA SER A 148 4.47 -6.66 -14.64
C SER A 148 3.89 -6.63 -13.21
N GLY A 149 2.57 -6.66 -13.05
CA GLY A 149 1.90 -6.55 -11.75
C GLY A 149 1.80 -5.13 -11.19
N ALA A 150 2.20 -4.11 -11.96
CA ALA A 150 2.00 -2.71 -11.63
C ALA A 150 0.77 -2.17 -12.38
N ILE A 151 0.18 -1.08 -11.91
CA ILE A 151 -0.95 -0.46 -12.60
C ILE A 151 -0.77 1.04 -12.79
N GLN A 152 -1.32 1.53 -13.89
CA GLN A 152 -1.57 2.95 -14.09
C GLN A 152 -2.99 3.29 -13.61
N PRO A 153 -3.22 4.51 -13.03
CA PRO A 153 -4.54 4.91 -12.52
C PRO A 153 -5.48 5.31 -13.66
N VAL A 154 -5.80 4.37 -14.51
CA VAL A 154 -6.74 4.53 -15.64
C VAL A 154 -7.99 3.69 -15.42
N LEU A 155 -9.13 4.18 -15.94
CA LEU A 155 -10.38 3.45 -15.84
C LEU A 155 -10.29 2.13 -16.63
N GLY A 156 -10.80 1.05 -16.04
CA GLY A 156 -10.83 -0.27 -16.68
C GLY A 156 -9.55 -1.09 -16.54
N ILE A 157 -8.50 -0.56 -15.91
CA ILE A 157 -7.21 -1.27 -15.76
C ILE A 157 -7.37 -2.65 -15.09
N ALA A 158 -8.34 -2.82 -14.21
CA ALA A 158 -8.61 -4.09 -13.54
C ALA A 158 -9.00 -5.21 -14.53
N ASP A 159 -9.49 -4.87 -15.72
CA ASP A 159 -9.84 -5.84 -16.75
C ASP A 159 -8.59 -6.45 -17.41
N ASP A 160 -7.48 -5.73 -17.40
CA ASP A 160 -6.18 -6.17 -17.94
C ASP A 160 -5.37 -6.99 -16.91
N LEU A 161 -5.83 -7.07 -15.66
CA LEU A 161 -5.17 -7.85 -14.62
C LEU A 161 -5.73 -9.28 -14.58
N ASP A 162 -4.90 -10.21 -14.12
CA ASP A 162 -5.26 -11.60 -13.87
C ASP A 162 -4.79 -12.11 -12.50
N GLY A 163 -5.18 -13.35 -12.14
CA GLY A 163 -4.73 -14.05 -10.95
C GLY A 163 -4.82 -13.22 -9.66
N ASP A 164 -3.77 -13.28 -8.86
CA ASP A 164 -3.69 -12.62 -7.55
C ASP A 164 -3.74 -11.10 -7.67
N ASN A 165 -3.17 -10.51 -8.73
CA ASN A 165 -3.24 -9.08 -8.99
C ASN A 165 -4.69 -8.63 -9.19
N LYS A 166 -5.48 -9.34 -9.98
CA LYS A 166 -6.89 -9.03 -10.18
C LYS A 166 -7.68 -9.14 -8.88
N MET A 167 -7.44 -10.17 -8.10
CA MET A 167 -8.08 -10.36 -6.80
C MET A 167 -7.79 -9.19 -5.86
N PHE A 168 -6.53 -8.73 -5.79
CA PHE A 168 -6.12 -7.60 -4.93
C PHE A 168 -6.83 -6.30 -5.31
N TYR A 169 -7.02 -6.04 -6.61
CA TYR A 169 -7.72 -4.84 -7.08
C TYR A 169 -9.25 -4.97 -7.08
N SER A 170 -9.81 -6.13 -6.76
CA SER A 170 -11.26 -6.36 -6.68
C SER A 170 -11.88 -6.15 -5.31
N ILE A 171 -11.09 -5.79 -4.30
CA ILE A 171 -11.58 -5.58 -2.92
C ILE A 171 -12.14 -4.17 -2.67
N TYR A 172 -12.14 -3.30 -3.67
CA TYR A 172 -12.62 -1.92 -3.62
C TYR A 172 -13.99 -1.76 -4.27
#